data_a9f8c53c0e67c737bfbf050438096d3f
#
_entry.id   a9f8c53c0e67c737bfbf050438096d3f
#
_cell.length_a   1.000
_cell.length_b   1.000
_cell.length_c   1.000
_cell.angle_alpha   90.00
_cell.angle_beta   90.00
_cell.angle_gamma   90.00
#
_symmetry.space_group_name_H-M   'P 1'
#
loop_
_entity.id
_entity.type
_entity.pdbx_description
1 polymer ?
#
loop_
_entity_poly.entity_id
_entity_poly.type
_entity_poly.pdbx_seq_one_letter_code
_entity_poly.pdbx_strand_id
1 'polypeptide(L)'
;FPSTPQMGPLAELYSTPEIVEAFRLYNKPIGDMTEEGDVMGLVYKSILGITSRAKSFMTIFSIASASRNFTSNLLLQAQKGLFNVADPNIKKAMSVLRGKNEPELIEMYSLGVLGDGITFGEIADVRKQYTRKFAGIDKTTKGQLLEKGRTITDFMSHIYQFGDEFYRAIDYYRNLDKMARLYKGDEYKNLNPDVQQEVKLLAAERVSSENPTYSRLPRNIKALRRNPFVAPFPSFPYEMVRVSYNIMANLIQDMKMGQDTKVKVAGVDMSYKNLMLGKVMAGSMAVSIAPFLLKELITNMLGWADDDDEKLKYFVPFYHEGSLLIPSPWNDQKGSVDYYDWGYMFPQGHLLSTVSTVSDERFSPAENVGRAAEKFFEPFYSIDPLMKSLVEATYGQQLGKTGRPISQVGETGWLKARMEHVGKKLTPGTIKSFERVFRSFNEPETDYYGKLNPIQEGVAIFPGFRSYNVDIHRSFGFLGRSMADKINDSKADYGVEKNKEQIK
;
A
#
# COMPACT_ATOMS: atom_id res chain seq x y z
N PHE A 1 -24.78 20.38 11.79
CA PHE A 1 -23.98 19.54 10.88
C PHE A 1 -24.93 18.68 10.06
N PRO A 2 -24.80 18.63 8.72
CA PRO A 2 -25.68 17.81 7.88
C PRO A 2 -25.52 16.31 8.19
N SER A 3 -26.63 15.56 8.08
CA SER A 3 -26.62 14.11 8.26
C SER A 3 -25.92 13.40 7.10
N THR A 4 -24.60 13.50 7.07
CA THR A 4 -23.76 12.83 6.09
C THR A 4 -22.81 11.86 6.81
N PRO A 5 -22.46 10.71 6.21
CA PRO A 5 -21.50 9.77 6.81
C PRO A 5 -20.15 10.41 7.19
N GLN A 6 -19.85 11.58 6.62
CA GLN A 6 -18.61 12.31 6.87
C GLN A 6 -18.60 13.09 8.18
N MET A 7 -19.76 13.40 8.69
CA MET A 7 -19.90 14.07 9.98
C MET A 7 -19.88 13.08 11.14
N GLY A 8 -20.03 11.76 10.85
CA GLY A 8 -19.96 10.71 11.86
C GLY A 8 -20.78 11.06 13.12
N PRO A 9 -20.13 11.03 14.30
CA PRO A 9 -20.81 11.36 15.56
C PRO A 9 -21.29 12.82 15.67
N LEU A 10 -20.90 13.72 14.76
CA LEU A 10 -21.34 15.11 14.72
C LEU A 10 -22.57 15.30 13.81
N ALA A 11 -23.00 14.26 13.06
CA ALA A 11 -24.18 14.36 12.21
C ALA A 11 -25.40 14.75 13.07
N GLU A 12 -26.19 15.73 12.55
CA GLU A 12 -27.38 16.26 13.20
C GLU A 12 -27.16 17.02 14.54
N LEU A 13 -25.90 17.14 15.01
CA LEU A 13 -25.58 18.00 16.16
C LEU A 13 -25.53 19.46 15.73
N TYR A 14 -25.84 20.35 16.68
CA TYR A 14 -25.78 21.80 16.50
C TYR A 14 -24.51 22.36 17.13
N SER A 15 -23.94 23.38 16.49
CA SER A 15 -22.77 24.10 17.01
C SER A 15 -22.84 25.56 16.59
N THR A 16 -21.89 26.38 17.03
CA THR A 16 -21.83 27.78 16.60
C THR A 16 -21.50 27.88 15.11
N PRO A 17 -21.98 28.90 14.40
CA PRO A 17 -21.71 29.10 12.97
C PRO A 17 -20.22 29.06 12.64
N GLU A 18 -19.36 29.60 13.50
CA GLU A 18 -17.91 29.66 13.33
C GLU A 18 -17.28 28.25 13.35
N ILE A 19 -17.73 27.36 14.24
CA ILE A 19 -17.27 25.98 14.31
C ILE A 19 -17.72 25.20 13.07
N VAL A 20 -18.99 25.37 12.68
CA VAL A 20 -19.53 24.72 11.46
C VAL A 20 -18.77 25.18 10.23
N GLU A 21 -18.49 26.47 10.10
CA GLU A 21 -17.75 27.05 8.98
C GLU A 21 -16.27 26.59 9.00
N ALA A 22 -15.63 26.54 10.16
CA ALA A 22 -14.27 25.99 10.30
C ALA A 22 -14.19 24.52 9.85
N PHE A 23 -15.18 23.68 10.20
CA PHE A 23 -15.29 22.30 9.74
C PHE A 23 -15.53 22.23 8.23
N ARG A 24 -16.36 23.10 7.68
CA ARG A 24 -16.64 23.19 6.25
C ARG A 24 -15.39 23.58 5.46
N LEU A 25 -14.67 24.59 5.90
CA LEU A 25 -13.42 25.06 5.29
C LEU A 25 -12.30 23.99 5.41
N TYR A 26 -12.21 23.32 6.57
CA TYR A 26 -11.24 22.24 6.78
C TYR A 26 -11.42 21.08 5.79
N ASN A 27 -12.67 20.78 5.43
CA ASN A 27 -12.99 19.68 4.50
C ASN A 27 -13.10 20.14 3.03
N LYS A 28 -12.93 21.44 2.74
CA LYS A 28 -13.05 21.96 1.39
C LYS A 28 -11.82 21.60 0.57
N PRO A 29 -11.96 20.90 -0.59
CA PRO A 29 -10.84 20.66 -1.49
C PRO A 29 -10.24 21.97 -2.00
N ILE A 30 -8.92 21.99 -2.26
CA ILE A 30 -8.23 23.17 -2.81
C ILE A 30 -8.92 23.67 -4.09
N GLY A 31 -9.39 22.75 -4.96
CA GLY A 31 -10.12 23.08 -6.19
C GLY A 31 -11.51 23.73 -5.98
N ASP A 32 -12.09 23.63 -4.76
CA ASP A 32 -13.34 24.30 -4.41
C ASP A 32 -13.10 25.70 -3.79
N MET A 33 -11.82 26.07 -3.60
CA MET A 33 -11.42 27.42 -3.19
C MET A 33 -11.27 28.39 -4.37
N THR A 34 -11.30 27.89 -5.61
CA THR A 34 -11.31 28.71 -6.82
C THR A 34 -12.72 29.19 -7.10
N GLU A 35 -12.85 30.45 -7.56
CA GLU A 35 -14.15 31.02 -7.89
C GLU A 35 -14.87 30.27 -9.01
N GLU A 36 -16.22 30.28 -8.98
CA GLU A 36 -17.01 29.68 -10.07
C GLU A 36 -16.70 30.44 -11.37
N GLY A 37 -16.18 29.70 -12.38
CA GLY A 37 -15.78 30.27 -13.67
C GLY A 37 -14.28 30.37 -13.90
N ASP A 38 -13.44 30.09 -12.89
CA ASP A 38 -12.00 30.03 -13.08
C ASP A 38 -11.59 28.78 -13.89
N VAL A 39 -11.02 29.03 -15.09
CA VAL A 39 -10.53 27.97 -15.99
C VAL A 39 -9.46 27.09 -15.31
N MET A 40 -8.58 27.69 -14.52
CA MET A 40 -7.54 26.96 -13.78
C MET A 40 -8.14 26.02 -12.73
N GLY A 41 -9.21 26.46 -12.03
CA GLY A 41 -9.96 25.62 -11.10
C GLY A 41 -10.64 24.44 -11.80
N LEU A 42 -11.14 24.64 -13.01
CA LEU A 42 -11.79 23.61 -13.81
C LEU A 42 -10.77 22.58 -14.31
N VAL A 43 -9.60 23.04 -14.79
CA VAL A 43 -8.47 22.17 -15.18
C VAL A 43 -7.98 21.35 -13.99
N TYR A 44 -7.77 21.99 -12.83
CA TYR A 44 -7.33 21.32 -11.62
C TYR A 44 -8.33 20.25 -11.15
N LYS A 45 -9.64 20.56 -11.13
CA LYS A 45 -10.71 19.59 -10.80
C LYS A 45 -10.73 18.42 -11.80
N SER A 46 -10.48 18.66 -13.07
CA SER A 46 -10.41 17.62 -14.10
C SER A 46 -9.20 16.70 -13.87
N ILE A 47 -8.04 17.25 -13.59
CA ILE A 47 -6.83 16.48 -13.26
C ILE A 47 -7.05 15.65 -11.99
N LEU A 48 -7.60 16.23 -10.92
CA LEU A 48 -7.97 15.51 -9.71
C LEU A 48 -8.92 14.35 -10.00
N GLY A 49 -9.93 14.57 -10.83
CA GLY A 49 -10.88 13.54 -11.23
C GLY A 49 -10.24 12.38 -11.98
N ILE A 50 -9.29 12.67 -12.85
CA ILE A 50 -8.59 11.65 -13.65
C ILE A 50 -7.57 10.89 -12.77
N THR A 51 -6.76 11.56 -11.97
CA THR A 51 -5.79 10.93 -11.07
C THR A 51 -6.49 10.06 -10.00
N SER A 52 -7.62 10.53 -9.47
CA SER A 52 -8.44 9.75 -8.54
C SER A 52 -8.97 8.46 -9.16
N ARG A 53 -9.40 8.50 -10.43
CA ARG A 53 -9.81 7.27 -11.16
C ARG A 53 -8.64 6.33 -11.40
N ALA A 54 -7.48 6.86 -11.79
CA ALA A 54 -6.28 6.06 -11.98
C ALA A 54 -5.87 5.35 -10.68
N LYS A 55 -5.91 6.05 -9.53
CA LYS A 55 -5.67 5.48 -8.19
C LYS A 55 -6.66 4.36 -7.88
N SER A 56 -7.96 4.56 -8.15
CA SER A 56 -8.99 3.54 -7.95
C SER A 56 -8.74 2.29 -8.80
N PHE A 57 -8.35 2.47 -10.07
CA PHE A 57 -8.04 1.34 -10.96
C PHE A 57 -6.80 0.56 -10.55
N MET A 58 -5.82 1.21 -9.93
CA MET A 58 -4.63 0.56 -9.38
C MET A 58 -4.87 -0.14 -8.04
N THR A 59 -5.89 0.25 -7.29
CA THR A 59 -6.17 -0.26 -5.93
C THR A 59 -7.46 -1.06 -5.86
N ILE A 60 -8.62 -0.41 -5.82
CA ILE A 60 -9.94 -1.05 -5.64
C ILE A 60 -10.23 -2.04 -6.77
N PHE A 61 -9.99 -1.62 -8.03
CA PHE A 61 -10.22 -2.44 -9.22
C PHE A 61 -9.02 -3.36 -9.53
N SER A 62 -8.28 -3.79 -8.49
CA SER A 62 -7.17 -4.72 -8.60
C SER A 62 -7.32 -5.84 -7.59
N ILE A 63 -7.71 -7.03 -8.04
CA ILE A 63 -7.80 -8.23 -7.20
C ILE A 63 -6.45 -8.52 -6.54
N ALA A 64 -5.35 -8.39 -7.27
CA ALA A 64 -4.01 -8.58 -6.72
C ALA A 64 -3.70 -7.58 -5.58
N SER A 65 -4.17 -6.33 -5.70
CA SER A 65 -4.02 -5.33 -4.62
C SER A 65 -4.90 -5.65 -3.41
N ALA A 66 -6.13 -6.13 -3.63
CA ALA A 66 -7.01 -6.55 -2.55
C ALA A 66 -6.45 -7.79 -1.82
N SER A 67 -5.96 -8.79 -2.56
CA SER A 67 -5.32 -9.99 -2.00
C SER A 67 -4.06 -9.64 -1.21
N ARG A 68 -3.22 -8.76 -1.74
CA ARG A 68 -2.04 -8.27 -1.02
C ARG A 68 -2.41 -7.52 0.26
N ASN A 69 -3.41 -6.64 0.22
CA ASN A 69 -3.89 -5.95 1.41
C ASN A 69 -4.34 -6.96 2.48
N PHE A 70 -5.07 -7.99 2.08
CA PHE A 70 -5.47 -9.08 2.99
C PHE A 70 -4.25 -9.79 3.59
N THR A 71 -3.28 -10.20 2.76
CA THR A 71 -2.06 -10.88 3.21
C THR A 71 -1.19 -9.97 4.08
N SER A 72 -1.03 -8.70 3.73
CA SER A 72 -0.28 -7.72 4.52
C SER A 72 -0.91 -7.51 5.90
N ASN A 73 -2.23 -7.46 6.00
CA ASN A 73 -2.93 -7.38 7.27
C ASN A 73 -2.73 -8.67 8.11
N LEU A 74 -2.68 -9.85 7.48
CA LEU A 74 -2.35 -11.10 8.16
C LEU A 74 -0.93 -11.05 8.78
N LEU A 75 0.06 -10.55 8.03
CA LEU A 75 1.42 -10.36 8.53
C LEU A 75 1.46 -9.35 9.69
N LEU A 76 0.70 -8.27 9.61
CA LEU A 76 0.55 -7.31 10.70
C LEU A 76 -0.06 -7.95 11.96
N GLN A 77 -1.06 -8.84 11.80
CA GLN A 77 -1.62 -9.61 12.92
C GLN A 77 -0.59 -10.53 13.55
N ALA A 78 0.20 -11.23 12.74
CA ALA A 78 1.28 -12.08 13.23
C ALA A 78 2.31 -11.28 14.05
N GLN A 79 2.70 -10.11 13.57
CA GLN A 79 3.63 -9.21 14.27
C GLN A 79 3.10 -8.76 15.65
N LYS A 80 1.80 -8.53 15.76
CA LYS A 80 1.14 -8.20 17.05
C LYS A 80 1.00 -9.42 18.00
N GLY A 81 1.48 -10.60 17.59
CA GLY A 81 1.31 -11.85 18.33
C GLY A 81 -0.13 -12.39 18.33
N LEU A 82 -0.95 -11.94 17.38
CA LEU A 82 -2.36 -12.25 17.27
C LEU A 82 -2.65 -13.32 16.21
N PHE A 83 -1.62 -13.98 15.67
CA PHE A 83 -1.79 -15.00 14.65
C PHE A 83 -2.26 -16.33 15.28
N ASN A 84 -3.52 -16.69 15.04
CA ASN A 84 -4.07 -17.99 15.36
C ASN A 84 -5.20 -18.31 14.37
N VAL A 85 -4.97 -19.26 13.47
CA VAL A 85 -5.95 -19.67 12.44
C VAL A 85 -7.18 -20.39 13.03
N ALA A 86 -7.05 -20.94 14.25
CA ALA A 86 -8.13 -21.61 14.97
C ALA A 86 -8.86 -20.70 15.96
N ASP A 87 -8.64 -19.38 15.89
CA ASP A 87 -9.25 -18.42 16.80
C ASP A 87 -10.78 -18.36 16.61
N PRO A 88 -11.58 -18.60 17.66
CA PRO A 88 -13.04 -18.49 17.59
C PRO A 88 -13.52 -17.09 17.20
N ASN A 89 -12.73 -16.04 17.46
CA ASN A 89 -13.04 -14.67 17.08
C ASN A 89 -13.12 -14.47 15.56
N ILE A 90 -12.47 -15.33 14.78
CA ILE A 90 -12.59 -15.32 13.32
C ILE A 90 -14.06 -15.56 12.90
N LYS A 91 -14.71 -16.58 13.48
CA LYS A 91 -16.12 -16.88 13.18
C LYS A 91 -17.04 -15.76 13.66
N LYS A 92 -16.73 -15.18 14.82
CA LYS A 92 -17.50 -14.07 15.38
C LYS A 92 -17.41 -12.82 14.52
N ALA A 93 -16.21 -12.39 14.14
CA ALA A 93 -15.97 -11.28 13.24
C ALA A 93 -16.70 -11.48 11.89
N MET A 94 -16.56 -12.66 11.29
CA MET A 94 -17.25 -12.99 10.05
C MET A 94 -18.78 -12.93 10.18
N SER A 95 -19.34 -13.38 11.32
CA SER A 95 -20.77 -13.33 11.58
C SER A 95 -21.30 -11.90 11.66
N VAL A 96 -20.58 -11.02 12.37
CA VAL A 96 -20.94 -9.60 12.51
C VAL A 96 -20.84 -8.86 11.19
N LEU A 97 -19.74 -9.04 10.48
CA LEU A 97 -19.55 -8.38 9.16
C LEU A 97 -20.56 -8.83 8.10
N ARG A 98 -21.15 -10.02 8.24
CA ARG A 98 -22.27 -10.50 7.43
C ARG A 98 -23.64 -9.98 7.89
N GLY A 99 -23.67 -9.08 8.87
CA GLY A 99 -24.92 -8.48 9.38
C GLY A 99 -25.76 -9.39 10.26
N LYS A 100 -25.24 -10.54 10.75
CA LYS A 100 -26.00 -11.45 11.61
C LYS A 100 -26.19 -10.92 13.02
N ASN A 101 -25.39 -9.92 13.44
CA ASN A 101 -25.50 -9.22 14.71
C ASN A 101 -25.40 -7.72 14.45
N GLU A 102 -26.51 -7.11 14.04
CA GLU A 102 -26.57 -5.70 13.66
C GLU A 102 -26.25 -4.74 14.82
N PRO A 103 -26.72 -4.96 16.06
CA PRO A 103 -26.38 -4.08 17.18
C PRO A 103 -24.87 -4.02 17.46
N GLU A 104 -24.17 -5.15 17.39
CA GLU A 104 -22.72 -5.21 17.61
C GLU A 104 -21.95 -4.58 16.45
N LEU A 105 -22.44 -4.72 15.21
CA LEU A 105 -21.91 -4.05 14.05
C LEU A 105 -22.00 -2.53 14.18
N ILE A 106 -23.16 -2.00 14.56
CA ILE A 106 -23.39 -0.57 14.80
C ILE A 106 -22.48 -0.07 15.93
N GLU A 107 -22.33 -0.85 17.01
CA GLU A 107 -21.43 -0.51 18.11
C GLU A 107 -19.97 -0.38 17.62
N MET A 108 -19.48 -1.33 16.82
CA MET A 108 -18.12 -1.26 16.25
C MET A 108 -17.90 -0.03 15.38
N TYR A 109 -18.90 0.36 14.59
CA TYR A 109 -18.82 1.61 13.80
C TYR A 109 -18.84 2.84 14.72
N SER A 110 -19.67 2.86 15.76
CA SER A 110 -19.75 3.98 16.71
C SER A 110 -18.47 4.17 17.52
N LEU A 111 -17.79 3.07 17.84
CA LEU A 111 -16.50 3.06 18.53
C LEU A 111 -15.29 3.37 17.60
N GLY A 112 -15.51 3.51 16.28
CA GLY A 112 -14.44 3.72 15.31
C GLY A 112 -13.55 2.50 15.06
N VAL A 113 -14.00 1.31 15.45
CA VAL A 113 -13.33 0.05 15.14
C VAL A 113 -13.39 -0.22 13.64
N LEU A 114 -14.57 -0.03 13.03
CA LEU A 114 -14.83 -0.17 11.60
C LEU A 114 -15.03 1.19 10.93
N GLY A 115 -14.94 1.22 9.60
CA GLY A 115 -15.22 2.42 8.81
C GLY A 115 -14.04 3.36 8.55
N ASP A 116 -12.87 3.08 9.09
CA ASP A 116 -11.70 3.97 9.04
C ASP A 116 -10.56 3.46 8.12
N GLY A 117 -10.87 2.49 7.25
CA GLY A 117 -9.91 1.89 6.32
C GLY A 117 -9.47 2.83 5.19
N ILE A 118 -8.53 2.36 4.37
CA ILE A 118 -7.93 3.10 3.23
C ILE A 118 -8.97 3.63 2.24
N THR A 119 -10.06 2.92 2.05
CA THR A 119 -11.17 3.31 1.17
C THR A 119 -11.91 4.54 1.66
N PHE A 120 -12.00 4.76 2.95
CA PHE A 120 -12.57 5.98 3.53
C PHE A 120 -11.57 7.15 3.50
N GLY A 121 -10.27 6.86 3.50
CA GLY A 121 -9.23 7.86 3.42
C GLY A 121 -8.96 8.34 1.99
N GLU A 122 -8.23 7.54 1.23
CA GLU A 122 -7.68 7.95 -0.06
C GLU A 122 -8.70 7.95 -1.20
N ILE A 123 -9.74 7.14 -1.08
CA ILE A 123 -10.71 6.85 -2.15
C ILE A 123 -12.10 7.45 -1.84
N ALA A 124 -12.32 7.95 -0.63
CA ALA A 124 -13.59 8.58 -0.25
C ALA A 124 -13.99 9.72 -1.18
N ASP A 125 -13.03 10.52 -1.62
CA ASP A 125 -13.29 11.65 -2.53
C ASP A 125 -13.72 11.16 -3.93
N VAL A 126 -13.18 10.03 -4.37
CA VAL A 126 -13.61 9.37 -5.62
C VAL A 126 -15.03 8.84 -5.50
N ARG A 127 -15.34 8.14 -4.40
CA ARG A 127 -16.68 7.60 -4.14
C ARG A 127 -17.73 8.70 -4.08
N LYS A 128 -17.43 9.84 -3.44
CA LYS A 128 -18.33 11.02 -3.39
C LYS A 128 -18.63 11.60 -4.76
N GLN A 129 -17.60 11.70 -5.62
CA GLN A 129 -17.79 12.21 -6.98
C GLN A 129 -18.67 11.27 -7.82
N TYR A 130 -18.49 9.94 -7.68
CA TYR A 130 -19.34 8.97 -8.35
C TYR A 130 -20.78 9.04 -7.83
N THR A 131 -21.00 9.05 -6.52
CA THR A 131 -22.35 9.08 -5.93
C THR A 131 -23.11 10.36 -6.31
N ARG A 132 -22.46 11.53 -6.33
CA ARG A 132 -23.09 12.80 -6.72
C ARG A 132 -23.44 12.88 -8.21
N LYS A 133 -22.58 12.35 -9.10
CA LYS A 133 -22.86 12.34 -10.56
C LYS A 133 -24.00 11.42 -10.95
N PHE A 134 -24.29 10.39 -10.18
CA PHE A 134 -25.27 9.37 -10.51
C PHE A 134 -26.63 9.55 -9.81
N ALA A 135 -26.73 10.45 -8.83
CA ALA A 135 -27.97 10.72 -8.10
C ALA A 135 -29.08 11.40 -8.93
N GLY A 136 -28.79 11.80 -10.19
CA GLY A 136 -29.72 12.51 -11.07
C GLY A 136 -29.92 11.90 -12.45
N ILE A 137 -29.58 10.62 -12.67
CA ILE A 137 -29.64 10.01 -14.01
C ILE A 137 -30.89 9.19 -14.20
N ASP A 138 -31.67 9.63 -15.20
CA ASP A 138 -32.93 9.05 -15.66
C ASP A 138 -32.79 7.63 -16.23
N LYS A 139 -33.90 6.85 -16.25
CA LYS A 139 -34.02 5.42 -16.64
C LYS A 139 -33.73 5.11 -18.11
N THR A 140 -32.83 5.81 -18.76
CA THR A 140 -32.38 5.54 -20.13
C THR A 140 -31.38 4.39 -20.19
N THR A 141 -31.09 3.82 -21.37
CA THR A 141 -30.09 2.76 -21.61
C THR A 141 -28.72 3.17 -21.06
N LYS A 142 -28.40 4.46 -21.08
CA LYS A 142 -27.23 5.07 -20.49
C LYS A 142 -27.26 5.00 -18.95
N GLY A 143 -28.43 5.17 -18.35
CA GLY A 143 -28.67 5.00 -16.91
C GLY A 143 -28.46 3.57 -16.43
N GLN A 144 -28.94 2.57 -17.17
CA GLN A 144 -28.77 1.15 -16.84
C GLN A 144 -27.30 0.70 -16.93
N LEU A 145 -26.55 1.20 -17.91
CA LEU A 145 -25.11 0.92 -18.02
C LEU A 145 -24.31 1.54 -16.85
N LEU A 146 -24.73 2.73 -16.42
CA LEU A 146 -24.14 3.44 -15.29
C LEU A 146 -24.51 2.78 -13.94
N GLU A 147 -25.71 2.24 -13.82
CA GLU A 147 -26.15 1.48 -12.64
C GLU A 147 -25.37 0.16 -12.50
N LYS A 148 -25.14 -0.57 -13.60
CA LYS A 148 -24.25 -1.74 -13.62
C LYS A 148 -22.82 -1.37 -13.25
N GLY A 149 -22.29 -0.25 -13.75
CA GLY A 149 -20.98 0.25 -13.37
C GLY A 149 -20.88 0.59 -11.89
N ARG A 150 -21.93 1.17 -11.28
CA ARG A 150 -22.03 1.45 -9.85
C ARG A 150 -22.01 0.16 -9.03
N THR A 151 -22.79 -0.84 -9.42
CA THR A 151 -22.85 -2.14 -8.74
C THR A 151 -21.48 -2.83 -8.72
N ILE A 152 -20.74 -2.79 -9.84
CA ILE A 152 -19.37 -3.32 -9.91
C ILE A 152 -18.41 -2.53 -9.00
N THR A 153 -18.51 -1.21 -9.01
CA THR A 153 -17.67 -0.35 -8.15
C THR A 153 -17.92 -0.61 -6.67
N ASP A 154 -19.18 -0.71 -6.27
CA ASP A 154 -19.58 -1.00 -4.90
C ASP A 154 -19.11 -2.40 -4.49
N PHE A 155 -19.28 -3.41 -5.35
CA PHE A 155 -18.81 -4.78 -5.10
C PHE A 155 -17.29 -4.85 -4.92
N MET A 156 -16.52 -4.24 -5.83
CA MET A 156 -15.05 -4.22 -5.73
C MET A 156 -14.58 -3.45 -4.49
N SER A 157 -15.24 -2.35 -4.15
CA SER A 157 -14.97 -1.59 -2.93
C SER A 157 -15.22 -2.43 -1.68
N HIS A 158 -16.31 -3.20 -1.65
CA HIS A 158 -16.61 -4.10 -0.54
C HIS A 158 -15.57 -5.21 -0.38
N ILE A 159 -15.11 -5.83 -1.47
CA ILE A 159 -14.04 -6.83 -1.43
C ILE A 159 -12.77 -6.23 -0.83
N TYR A 160 -12.40 -5.05 -1.27
CA TYR A 160 -11.19 -4.37 -0.80
C TYR A 160 -11.30 -3.97 0.69
N GLN A 161 -12.45 -3.43 1.11
CA GLN A 161 -12.73 -3.03 2.49
C GLN A 161 -12.84 -4.22 3.42
N PHE A 162 -13.44 -5.32 2.95
CA PHE A 162 -13.65 -6.52 3.75
C PHE A 162 -12.35 -7.02 4.39
N GLY A 163 -11.24 -7.02 3.61
CA GLY A 163 -9.94 -7.44 4.14
C GLY A 163 -9.49 -6.61 5.35
N ASP A 164 -9.69 -5.30 5.29
CA ASP A 164 -9.30 -4.38 6.36
C ASP A 164 -10.26 -4.48 7.57
N GLU A 165 -11.56 -4.42 7.33
CA GLU A 165 -12.58 -4.50 8.39
C GLU A 165 -12.59 -5.86 9.10
N PHE A 166 -12.31 -6.95 8.38
CA PHE A 166 -12.24 -8.29 8.93
C PHE A 166 -11.14 -8.40 9.99
N TYR A 167 -9.94 -7.92 9.69
CA TYR A 167 -8.85 -7.97 10.65
C TYR A 167 -9.06 -7.00 11.82
N ARG A 168 -9.65 -5.83 11.58
CA ARG A 168 -9.99 -4.88 12.65
C ARG A 168 -11.05 -5.46 13.60
N ALA A 169 -12.05 -6.16 13.08
CA ALA A 169 -13.06 -6.85 13.91
C ALA A 169 -12.44 -7.98 14.74
N ILE A 170 -11.56 -8.80 14.17
CA ILE A 170 -10.83 -9.83 14.92
C ILE A 170 -9.97 -9.19 16.02
N ASP A 171 -9.23 -8.12 15.68
CA ASP A 171 -8.42 -7.38 16.65
C ASP A 171 -9.24 -6.84 17.81
N TYR A 172 -10.42 -6.32 17.52
CA TYR A 172 -11.30 -5.81 18.56
C TYR A 172 -11.68 -6.89 19.57
N TYR A 173 -12.15 -8.05 19.10
CA TYR A 173 -12.51 -9.14 19.99
C TYR A 173 -11.33 -9.68 20.80
N ARG A 174 -10.16 -9.78 20.20
CA ARG A 174 -8.93 -10.20 20.89
C ARG A 174 -8.51 -9.17 21.94
N ASN A 175 -8.63 -7.89 21.62
CA ASN A 175 -8.28 -6.83 22.54
C ASN A 175 -9.29 -6.69 23.69
N LEU A 176 -10.58 -7.06 23.54
CA LEU A 176 -11.52 -7.10 24.64
C LEU A 176 -11.00 -8.00 25.79
N ASP A 177 -10.64 -9.24 25.49
CA ASP A 177 -10.14 -10.18 26.50
C ASP A 177 -8.73 -9.81 26.98
N LYS A 178 -7.87 -9.33 26.05
CA LYS A 178 -6.53 -8.84 26.38
C LYS A 178 -6.56 -7.67 27.36
N MET A 179 -7.37 -6.64 27.10
CA MET A 179 -7.48 -5.47 27.96
C MET A 179 -8.12 -5.83 29.31
N ALA A 180 -9.16 -6.69 29.32
CA ALA A 180 -9.77 -7.17 30.53
C ALA A 180 -8.73 -7.87 31.42
N ARG A 181 -7.98 -8.83 30.91
CA ARG A 181 -6.97 -9.57 31.68
C ARG A 181 -5.79 -8.71 32.13
N LEU A 182 -5.28 -7.82 31.26
CA LEU A 182 -4.12 -6.98 31.58
C LEU A 182 -4.47 -5.86 32.57
N TYR A 183 -5.62 -5.20 32.42
CA TYR A 183 -5.95 -3.98 33.17
C TYR A 183 -6.96 -4.21 34.31
N LYS A 184 -7.77 -5.26 34.23
CA LYS A 184 -8.78 -5.58 35.27
C LYS A 184 -8.53 -6.91 35.99
N GLY A 185 -7.59 -7.73 35.48
CA GLY A 185 -7.19 -9.00 36.12
C GLY A 185 -8.15 -10.15 35.91
N ASP A 186 -9.18 -10.02 35.06
CA ASP A 186 -10.23 -11.05 34.85
C ASP A 186 -10.59 -11.17 33.35
N GLU A 187 -11.38 -12.16 33.01
CA GLU A 187 -11.92 -12.33 31.66
C GLU A 187 -13.02 -11.30 31.39
N TYR A 188 -13.08 -10.82 30.15
CA TYR A 188 -14.05 -9.80 29.72
C TYR A 188 -15.50 -10.15 30.09
N LYS A 189 -15.88 -11.42 29.91
CA LYS A 189 -17.26 -11.92 30.22
C LYS A 189 -17.65 -11.85 31.69
N ASN A 190 -16.68 -11.83 32.61
CA ASN A 190 -16.90 -11.82 34.05
C ASN A 190 -17.01 -10.40 34.62
N LEU A 191 -16.67 -9.38 33.85
CA LEU A 191 -16.70 -7.98 34.28
C LEU A 191 -18.13 -7.45 34.30
N ASN A 192 -18.39 -6.52 35.24
CA ASN A 192 -19.68 -5.83 35.28
C ASN A 192 -19.86 -4.92 34.04
N PRO A 193 -21.11 -4.53 33.69
CA PRO A 193 -21.40 -3.80 32.44
C PRO A 193 -20.64 -2.47 32.31
N ASP A 194 -20.45 -1.72 33.37
CA ASP A 194 -19.74 -0.42 33.32
C ASP A 194 -18.26 -0.63 33.00
N VAL A 195 -17.61 -1.61 33.63
CA VAL A 195 -16.22 -1.98 33.36
C VAL A 195 -16.07 -2.60 31.95
N GLN A 196 -17.08 -3.38 31.50
CA GLN A 196 -17.10 -3.88 30.14
C GLN A 196 -17.08 -2.71 29.11
N GLN A 197 -17.85 -1.64 29.38
CA GLN A 197 -17.87 -0.47 28.51
C GLN A 197 -16.50 0.25 28.46
N GLU A 198 -15.85 0.37 29.63
CA GLU A 198 -14.47 0.91 29.68
C GLU A 198 -13.50 0.05 28.85
N VAL A 199 -13.57 -1.27 29.01
CA VAL A 199 -12.73 -2.21 28.25
C VAL A 199 -13.02 -2.15 26.75
N LYS A 200 -14.27 -1.96 26.33
CA LYS A 200 -14.63 -1.75 24.92
C LYS A 200 -13.96 -0.51 24.35
N LEU A 201 -13.96 0.61 25.07
CA LEU A 201 -13.29 1.83 24.65
C LEU A 201 -11.76 1.63 24.53
N LEU A 202 -11.14 0.97 25.52
CA LEU A 202 -9.72 0.64 25.47
C LEU A 202 -9.38 -0.27 24.29
N ALA A 203 -10.20 -1.28 24.03
CA ALA A 203 -10.03 -2.20 22.91
C ALA A 203 -10.18 -1.47 21.55
N ALA A 204 -11.18 -0.60 21.42
CA ALA A 204 -11.40 0.19 20.22
C ALA A 204 -10.24 1.17 19.95
N GLU A 205 -9.74 1.86 21.00
CA GLU A 205 -8.57 2.73 20.89
C GLU A 205 -7.33 1.93 20.48
N ARG A 206 -7.14 0.73 21.05
CA ARG A 206 -6.04 -0.17 20.68
C ARG A 206 -6.11 -0.56 19.20
N VAL A 207 -7.29 -0.94 18.70
CA VAL A 207 -7.50 -1.25 17.27
C VAL A 207 -7.16 -0.05 16.39
N SER A 208 -7.64 1.13 16.76
CA SER A 208 -7.40 2.35 15.96
C SER A 208 -5.93 2.79 16.00
N SER A 209 -5.21 2.54 17.10
CA SER A 209 -3.79 2.89 17.22
C SER A 209 -2.88 1.92 16.47
N GLU A 210 -3.20 0.63 16.47
CA GLU A 210 -2.36 -0.45 15.91
C GLU A 210 -2.77 -0.89 14.49
N ASN A 211 -3.77 -0.26 13.89
CA ASN A 211 -4.15 -0.45 12.50
C ASN A 211 -4.16 0.89 11.75
N PRO A 212 -3.98 0.88 10.41
CA PRO A 212 -4.05 2.10 9.60
C PRO A 212 -5.40 2.80 9.79
N THR A 213 -5.40 4.03 10.30
CA THR A 213 -6.59 4.79 10.66
C THR A 213 -6.54 6.17 10.03
N TYR A 214 -7.08 6.28 8.83
CA TYR A 214 -6.92 7.44 7.94
C TYR A 214 -7.67 8.70 8.41
N SER A 215 -8.61 8.57 9.34
CA SER A 215 -9.23 9.72 10.02
C SER A 215 -8.23 10.49 10.88
N ARG A 216 -7.23 9.80 11.45
CA ARG A 216 -6.19 10.36 12.34
C ARG A 216 -5.01 11.02 11.64
N LEU A 217 -5.03 11.09 10.30
CA LEU A 217 -3.97 11.75 9.53
C LEU A 217 -3.85 13.23 9.87
N PRO A 218 -2.63 13.77 10.05
CA PRO A 218 -2.41 15.20 10.24
C PRO A 218 -2.76 16.02 8.99
N ARG A 219 -2.99 17.31 9.19
CA ARG A 219 -3.47 18.23 8.15
C ARG A 219 -2.53 18.29 6.94
N ASN A 220 -1.22 18.31 7.17
CA ASN A 220 -0.21 18.36 6.12
C ASN A 220 -0.25 17.09 5.22
N ILE A 221 -0.40 15.90 5.79
CA ILE A 221 -0.54 14.66 5.00
C ILE A 221 -1.87 14.64 4.24
N LYS A 222 -2.97 15.11 4.85
CA LYS A 222 -4.26 15.27 4.16
C LYS A 222 -4.16 16.27 2.99
N ALA A 223 -3.39 17.34 3.13
CA ALA A 223 -3.14 18.31 2.07
C ALA A 223 -2.29 17.69 0.94
N LEU A 224 -1.22 16.96 1.28
CA LEU A 224 -0.36 16.28 0.33
C LEU A 224 -1.16 15.23 -0.48
N ARG A 225 -2.03 14.47 0.17
CA ARG A 225 -2.93 13.49 -0.48
C ARG A 225 -3.82 14.12 -1.57
N ARG A 226 -4.22 15.37 -1.38
CA ARG A 226 -5.08 16.12 -2.31
C ARG A 226 -4.31 16.73 -3.47
N ASN A 227 -2.98 16.67 -3.46
CA ASN A 227 -2.17 17.15 -4.57
C ASN A 227 -2.15 16.09 -5.70
N PRO A 228 -2.65 16.43 -6.92
CA PRO A 228 -2.70 15.47 -8.02
C PRO A 228 -1.35 15.22 -8.68
N PHE A 229 -0.33 16.04 -8.40
CA PHE A 229 0.98 15.99 -9.06
C PHE A 229 2.01 15.18 -8.29
N VAL A 230 1.89 15.13 -6.97
CA VAL A 230 2.89 14.56 -6.07
C VAL A 230 2.24 13.52 -5.16
N ALA A 231 3.03 12.55 -4.72
CA ALA A 231 2.68 11.58 -3.72
C ALA A 231 1.36 10.81 -4.01
N PRO A 232 1.42 9.73 -4.79
CA PRO A 232 0.21 8.99 -5.16
C PRO A 232 -0.56 8.44 -3.95
N PHE A 233 0.16 7.98 -2.91
CA PHE A 233 -0.42 7.37 -1.70
C PHE A 233 0.35 7.77 -0.42
N PRO A 234 0.44 9.07 -0.06
CA PRO A 234 1.28 9.52 1.07
C PRO A 234 0.75 9.09 2.44
N SER A 235 -0.54 8.77 2.51
CA SER A 235 -1.20 8.39 3.76
C SER A 235 -0.73 7.02 4.26
N PHE A 236 -0.48 6.07 3.35
CA PHE A 236 -0.08 4.71 3.72
C PHE A 236 1.29 4.66 4.42
N PRO A 237 2.40 5.19 3.86
CA PRO A 237 3.69 5.18 4.56
C PRO A 237 3.65 5.95 5.87
N TYR A 238 2.91 7.06 5.96
CA TYR A 238 2.71 7.76 7.22
C TYR A 238 2.04 6.86 8.27
N GLU A 239 0.95 6.20 7.89
CA GLU A 239 0.23 5.28 8.79
C GLU A 239 1.10 4.10 9.21
N MET A 240 1.97 3.58 8.34
CA MET A 240 2.89 2.50 8.70
C MET A 240 3.90 2.94 9.76
N VAL A 241 4.44 4.16 9.67
CA VAL A 241 5.31 4.73 10.73
C VAL A 241 4.53 4.85 12.05
N ARG A 242 3.31 5.42 12.00
CA ARG A 242 2.45 5.60 13.18
C ARG A 242 2.08 4.26 13.82
N VAL A 243 1.65 3.29 13.03
CA VAL A 243 1.25 1.95 13.49
C VAL A 243 2.44 1.23 14.12
N SER A 244 3.61 1.25 13.47
CA SER A 244 4.83 0.62 14.00
C SER A 244 5.25 1.21 15.35
N TYR A 245 5.23 2.54 15.46
CA TYR A 245 5.51 3.22 16.72
C TYR A 245 4.50 2.83 17.80
N ASN A 246 3.19 2.85 17.47
CA ASN A 246 2.14 2.55 18.42
C ASN A 246 2.16 1.09 18.90
N ILE A 247 2.44 0.13 18.02
CA ILE A 247 2.59 -1.28 18.43
C ILE A 247 3.67 -1.41 19.50
N MET A 248 4.83 -0.76 19.30
CA MET A 248 5.92 -0.79 20.27
C MET A 248 5.60 -0.03 21.57
N ALA A 249 5.04 1.17 21.45
CA ALA A 249 4.66 1.99 22.61
C ALA A 249 3.58 1.30 23.45
N ASN A 250 2.59 0.72 22.81
CA ASN A 250 1.52 -0.02 23.46
C ASN A 250 2.03 -1.29 24.14
N LEU A 251 2.97 -2.01 23.51
CA LEU A 251 3.59 -3.18 24.14
C LEU A 251 4.34 -2.79 25.41
N ILE A 252 5.12 -1.70 25.37
CA ILE A 252 5.86 -1.18 26.54
C ILE A 252 4.86 -0.74 27.64
N GLN A 253 3.77 -0.09 27.26
CA GLN A 253 2.72 0.32 28.21
C GLN A 253 2.05 -0.89 28.86
N ASP A 254 1.67 -1.90 28.07
CA ASP A 254 1.07 -3.14 28.56
C ASP A 254 2.01 -3.86 29.55
N MET A 255 3.31 -3.84 29.28
CA MET A 255 4.32 -4.41 30.19
C MET A 255 4.44 -3.65 31.52
N LYS A 256 4.27 -2.31 31.49
CA LYS A 256 4.43 -1.46 32.68
C LYS A 256 3.16 -1.44 33.54
N MET A 257 1.99 -1.39 32.91
CA MET A 257 0.71 -1.12 33.59
C MET A 257 -0.19 -2.35 33.74
N GLY A 258 0.11 -3.43 33.00
CA GLY A 258 -0.70 -4.64 33.05
C GLY A 258 -0.62 -5.37 34.37
N GLN A 259 -1.74 -5.94 34.82
CA GLN A 259 -1.79 -6.80 35.98
C GLN A 259 -1.19 -8.20 35.69
N ASP A 260 -0.61 -8.83 36.71
CA ASP A 260 0.00 -10.17 36.58
C ASP A 260 -1.06 -11.28 36.74
N THR A 261 -2.05 -11.30 35.86
CA THR A 261 -3.03 -12.39 35.81
C THR A 261 -2.33 -13.67 35.35
N LYS A 262 -2.46 -14.73 36.19
CA LYS A 262 -1.90 -16.05 35.88
C LYS A 262 -2.80 -16.83 34.93
N VAL A 263 -2.20 -17.43 33.89
CA VAL A 263 -2.87 -18.33 32.97
C VAL A 263 -2.09 -19.63 32.86
N LYS A 264 -2.78 -20.75 32.66
CA LYS A 264 -2.13 -22.04 32.40
C LYS A 264 -1.89 -22.23 30.92
N VAL A 265 -0.64 -22.42 30.57
CA VAL A 265 -0.22 -22.73 29.18
C VAL A 265 0.54 -24.05 29.21
N ALA A 266 0.03 -25.06 28.56
CA ALA A 266 0.60 -26.41 28.56
C ALA A 266 0.91 -26.96 29.99
N GLY A 267 0.04 -26.64 30.95
CA GLY A 267 0.17 -27.10 32.35
C GLY A 267 1.06 -26.22 33.24
N VAL A 268 1.75 -25.21 32.68
CA VAL A 268 2.61 -24.28 33.41
C VAL A 268 1.85 -22.99 33.72
N ASP A 269 1.88 -22.53 34.97
CA ASP A 269 1.35 -21.22 35.36
C ASP A 269 2.28 -20.13 34.90
N MET A 270 1.76 -19.24 34.03
CA MET A 270 2.48 -18.13 33.46
C MET A 270 1.70 -16.82 33.64
N SER A 271 2.39 -15.72 33.86
CA SER A 271 1.78 -14.40 33.79
C SER A 271 1.25 -14.13 32.37
N TYR A 272 0.01 -13.67 32.26
CA TYR A 272 -0.61 -13.33 30.98
C TYR A 272 0.20 -12.28 30.21
N LYS A 273 0.80 -11.33 30.91
CA LYS A 273 1.69 -10.31 30.35
C LYS A 273 2.92 -10.93 29.65
N ASN A 274 3.57 -11.91 30.32
CA ASN A 274 4.70 -12.62 29.71
C ASN A 274 4.29 -13.47 28.52
N LEU A 275 3.11 -14.09 28.58
CA LEU A 275 2.55 -14.82 27.45
C LEU A 275 2.32 -13.88 26.23
N MET A 276 1.77 -12.67 26.45
CA MET A 276 1.55 -11.70 25.38
C MET A 276 2.86 -11.20 24.80
N LEU A 277 3.84 -10.89 25.64
CA LEU A 277 5.19 -10.51 25.20
C LEU A 277 5.82 -11.62 24.35
N GLY A 278 5.77 -12.85 24.81
CA GLY A 278 6.28 -14.02 24.08
C GLY A 278 5.59 -14.18 22.70
N LYS A 279 4.27 -14.00 22.63
CA LYS A 279 3.52 -14.06 21.37
C LYS A 279 3.93 -12.94 20.39
N VAL A 280 4.08 -11.71 20.86
CA VAL A 280 4.53 -10.58 20.03
C VAL A 280 5.95 -10.81 19.52
N MET A 281 6.86 -11.26 20.39
CA MET A 281 8.22 -11.60 20.00
C MET A 281 8.25 -12.74 18.97
N ALA A 282 7.54 -13.83 19.23
CA ALA A 282 7.47 -14.97 18.31
C ALA A 282 6.85 -14.57 16.95
N GLY A 283 5.78 -13.79 16.96
CA GLY A 283 5.14 -13.30 15.74
C GLY A 283 6.05 -12.35 14.94
N SER A 284 6.72 -11.41 15.63
CA SER A 284 7.67 -10.50 14.99
C SER A 284 8.85 -11.26 14.40
N MET A 285 9.41 -12.23 15.13
CA MET A 285 10.48 -13.10 14.63
C MET A 285 10.03 -13.93 13.43
N ALA A 286 8.84 -14.54 13.49
CA ALA A 286 8.32 -15.32 12.38
C ALA A 286 8.17 -14.48 11.10
N VAL A 287 7.62 -13.27 11.21
CA VAL A 287 7.44 -12.37 10.05
C VAL A 287 8.76 -11.82 9.52
N SER A 288 9.76 -11.60 10.38
CA SER A 288 11.04 -11.03 9.99
C SER A 288 12.06 -12.09 9.58
N ILE A 289 12.13 -13.25 10.25
CA ILE A 289 13.16 -14.28 10.04
C ILE A 289 12.72 -15.33 9.01
N ALA A 290 11.45 -15.75 9.01
CA ALA A 290 10.98 -16.79 8.10
C ALA A 290 11.25 -16.48 6.61
N PRO A 291 11.12 -15.23 6.13
CA PRO A 291 11.45 -14.91 4.75
C PRO A 291 12.93 -15.06 4.41
N PHE A 292 13.83 -14.79 5.37
CA PHE A 292 15.28 -15.04 5.19
C PHE A 292 15.57 -16.55 5.10
N LEU A 293 14.95 -17.35 5.98
CA LEU A 293 15.10 -18.81 5.92
C LEU A 293 14.53 -19.38 4.62
N LEU A 294 13.38 -18.85 4.16
CA LEU A 294 12.79 -19.23 2.89
C LEU A 294 13.72 -18.88 1.71
N LYS A 295 14.29 -17.67 1.72
CA LYS A 295 15.27 -17.24 0.73
C LYS A 295 16.46 -18.19 0.70
N GLU A 296 17.08 -18.47 1.86
CA GLU A 296 18.23 -19.36 1.98
C GLU A 296 17.90 -20.78 1.47
N LEU A 297 16.74 -21.31 1.84
CA LEU A 297 16.27 -22.60 1.31
C LEU A 297 16.20 -22.60 -0.22
N ILE A 298 15.60 -21.57 -0.81
CA ILE A 298 15.43 -21.48 -2.28
C ILE A 298 16.78 -21.25 -2.96
N THR A 299 17.66 -20.40 -2.45
CA THR A 299 18.99 -20.16 -3.03
C THR A 299 19.83 -21.44 -3.02
N ASN A 300 19.78 -22.21 -1.93
CA ASN A 300 20.41 -23.53 -1.84
C ASN A 300 19.82 -24.53 -2.83
N MET A 301 18.50 -24.56 -3.01
CA MET A 301 17.83 -25.40 -4.01
C MET A 301 18.23 -25.06 -5.45
N LEU A 302 18.46 -23.78 -5.73
CA LEU A 302 18.88 -23.27 -7.04
C LEU A 302 20.39 -23.40 -7.28
N GLY A 303 21.17 -23.78 -6.26
CA GLY A 303 22.63 -23.89 -6.34
C GLY A 303 23.33 -22.52 -6.49
N TRP A 304 22.75 -21.46 -5.94
CA TRP A 304 23.34 -20.13 -5.95
C TRP A 304 24.55 -20.09 -5.02
N ALA A 305 25.57 -19.32 -5.44
CA ALA A 305 26.69 -18.98 -4.56
C ALA A 305 26.31 -17.90 -3.55
N ASP A 306 27.03 -17.79 -2.45
CA ASP A 306 26.72 -16.86 -1.36
C ASP A 306 26.64 -15.38 -1.81
N ASP A 307 27.36 -15.02 -2.88
CA ASP A 307 27.41 -13.65 -3.42
C ASP A 307 26.46 -13.39 -4.59
N ASP A 308 25.74 -14.41 -5.10
CA ASP A 308 24.82 -14.23 -6.22
C ASP A 308 23.62 -13.36 -5.86
N ASP A 309 23.21 -13.35 -4.61
CA ASP A 309 22.21 -12.47 -4.05
C ASP A 309 22.63 -10.99 -4.08
N GLU A 310 23.87 -10.71 -3.72
CA GLU A 310 24.42 -9.35 -3.79
C GLU A 310 24.56 -8.89 -5.23
N LYS A 311 24.99 -9.78 -6.13
CA LYS A 311 25.07 -9.50 -7.57
C LYS A 311 23.70 -9.15 -8.14
N LEU A 312 22.61 -9.83 -7.72
CA LEU A 312 21.26 -9.52 -8.15
C LEU A 312 20.88 -8.06 -7.85
N LYS A 313 21.31 -7.52 -6.71
CA LYS A 313 21.01 -6.13 -6.31
C LYS A 313 21.54 -5.06 -7.26
N TYR A 314 22.57 -5.36 -8.06
CA TYR A 314 23.07 -4.44 -9.10
C TYR A 314 22.15 -4.33 -10.31
N PHE A 315 21.30 -5.31 -10.54
CA PHE A 315 20.45 -5.40 -11.72
C PHE A 315 18.99 -5.06 -11.47
N VAL A 316 18.56 -5.08 -10.19
CA VAL A 316 17.19 -4.74 -9.81
C VAL A 316 16.94 -3.22 -9.84
N PRO A 317 15.70 -2.77 -9.99
CA PRO A 317 15.35 -1.38 -9.86
C PRO A 317 15.72 -0.81 -8.48
N PHE A 318 16.08 0.46 -8.43
CA PHE A 318 16.49 1.18 -7.20
C PHE A 318 15.53 0.95 -6.00
N TYR A 319 14.23 0.95 -6.26
CA TYR A 319 13.23 0.75 -5.19
C TYR A 319 13.20 -0.67 -4.63
N HIS A 320 13.86 -1.65 -5.25
CA HIS A 320 14.03 -3.00 -4.71
C HIS A 320 15.38 -3.20 -4.02
N GLU A 321 16.37 -2.34 -4.23
CA GLU A 321 17.76 -2.56 -3.76
C GLU A 321 17.88 -2.78 -2.25
N GLY A 322 17.06 -2.13 -1.43
CA GLY A 322 17.06 -2.29 0.03
C GLY A 322 16.04 -3.31 0.55
N SER A 323 15.36 -4.03 -0.34
CA SER A 323 14.35 -5.02 0.03
C SER A 323 14.93 -6.43 0.13
N LEU A 324 14.26 -7.31 0.86
CA LEU A 324 14.57 -8.74 0.85
C LEU A 324 14.01 -9.34 -0.44
N LEU A 325 14.90 -9.69 -1.34
CA LEU A 325 14.59 -10.34 -2.61
C LEU A 325 14.66 -11.86 -2.43
N ILE A 326 13.58 -12.55 -2.77
CA ILE A 326 13.49 -14.00 -2.68
C ILE A 326 13.46 -14.55 -4.11
N PRO A 327 14.49 -15.31 -4.57
CA PRO A 327 14.46 -15.91 -5.89
C PRO A 327 13.24 -16.81 -6.07
N SER A 328 12.72 -16.88 -7.29
CA SER A 328 11.62 -17.80 -7.60
C SER A 328 12.15 -19.23 -7.71
N PRO A 329 11.51 -20.21 -7.05
CA PRO A 329 11.90 -21.61 -7.19
C PRO A 329 11.61 -22.19 -8.59
N TRP A 330 10.86 -21.47 -9.42
CA TRP A 330 10.56 -21.83 -10.82
C TRP A 330 11.46 -21.11 -11.83
N ASN A 331 12.66 -20.77 -11.40
CA ASN A 331 13.63 -20.06 -12.22
C ASN A 331 14.34 -21.06 -13.14
N ASP A 332 13.99 -21.09 -14.42
CA ASP A 332 14.47 -22.06 -15.41
C ASP A 332 15.32 -21.45 -16.54
N GLN A 333 15.53 -20.12 -16.52
CA GLN A 333 16.17 -19.41 -17.62
C GLN A 333 17.64 -19.09 -17.34
N LYS A 334 18.54 -19.55 -18.20
CA LYS A 334 19.95 -19.17 -18.15
C LYS A 334 20.09 -17.67 -18.48
N GLY A 335 20.67 -16.91 -17.54
CA GLY A 335 20.89 -15.46 -17.69
C GLY A 335 19.70 -14.58 -17.35
N SER A 336 18.60 -15.15 -16.85
CA SER A 336 17.44 -14.44 -16.34
C SER A 336 17.07 -14.93 -14.96
N VAL A 337 16.70 -14.02 -14.07
CA VAL A 337 16.32 -14.33 -12.68
C VAL A 337 14.96 -13.77 -12.38
N ASP A 338 14.05 -14.66 -11.99
CA ASP A 338 12.77 -14.28 -11.40
C ASP A 338 12.90 -14.19 -9.89
N TYR A 339 12.35 -13.14 -9.29
CA TYR A 339 12.39 -12.94 -7.85
C TYR A 339 11.10 -12.31 -7.33
N TYR A 340 10.85 -12.48 -6.03
CA TYR A 340 9.78 -11.83 -5.28
C TYR A 340 10.37 -10.75 -4.37
N ASP A 341 9.73 -9.60 -4.30
CA ASP A 341 10.06 -8.56 -3.34
C ASP A 341 9.22 -8.73 -2.07
N TRP A 342 9.85 -9.25 -1.00
CA TRP A 342 9.18 -9.43 0.29
C TRP A 342 8.79 -8.09 0.92
N GLY A 343 9.61 -7.05 0.77
CA GLY A 343 9.33 -5.73 1.30
C GLY A 343 8.03 -5.14 0.77
N TYR A 344 7.65 -5.52 -0.46
CA TYR A 344 6.39 -5.10 -1.07
C TYR A 344 5.14 -5.76 -0.45
N MET A 345 5.31 -6.93 0.17
CA MET A 345 4.23 -7.66 0.85
C MET A 345 4.10 -7.27 2.32
N PHE A 346 5.19 -6.89 2.93
CA PHE A 346 5.22 -6.56 4.34
C PHE A 346 4.77 -5.10 4.55
N PRO A 347 3.79 -4.82 5.44
CA PRO A 347 3.28 -3.45 5.61
C PRO A 347 4.36 -2.43 5.96
N GLN A 348 5.34 -2.82 6.77
CA GLN A 348 6.50 -1.99 7.15
C GLN A 348 7.71 -2.18 6.23
N GLY A 349 7.56 -2.85 5.08
CA GLY A 349 8.66 -3.16 4.16
C GLY A 349 9.44 -1.93 3.73
N HIS A 350 8.75 -0.81 3.51
CA HIS A 350 9.35 0.48 3.22
C HIS A 350 10.29 0.94 4.35
N LEU A 351 9.88 0.83 5.62
CA LEU A 351 10.72 1.18 6.76
C LEU A 351 11.91 0.24 6.89
N LEU A 352 11.70 -1.07 6.72
CA LEU A 352 12.78 -2.07 6.78
C LEU A 352 13.80 -1.84 5.67
N SER A 353 13.35 -1.58 4.44
CA SER A 353 14.23 -1.30 3.32
C SER A 353 15.01 0.01 3.49
N THR A 354 14.44 1.00 4.16
CA THR A 354 15.14 2.24 4.53
C THR A 354 16.25 1.95 5.54
N VAL A 355 15.95 1.17 6.59
CA VAL A 355 16.94 0.79 7.61
C VAL A 355 18.07 -0.06 6.99
N SER A 356 17.75 -1.03 6.13
CA SER A 356 18.76 -1.86 5.47
C SER A 356 19.70 -1.07 4.55
N THR A 357 19.22 0.05 4.00
CA THR A 357 20.05 0.95 3.19
C THR A 357 21.17 1.62 4.01
N VAL A 358 20.97 1.81 5.33
CA VAL A 358 22.02 2.38 6.20
C VAL A 358 23.23 1.45 6.34
N SER A 359 23.01 0.15 6.22
CA SER A 359 24.04 -0.89 6.38
C SER A 359 24.54 -1.45 5.04
N ASP A 360 24.33 -0.74 3.93
CA ASP A 360 24.73 -1.19 2.59
C ASP A 360 26.25 -0.99 2.40
N GLU A 361 26.99 -2.08 2.34
CA GLU A 361 28.46 -2.07 2.24
C GLU A 361 28.99 -1.53 0.89
N ARG A 362 28.12 -1.41 -0.12
CA ARG A 362 28.48 -0.88 -1.44
C ARG A 362 28.78 0.62 -1.46
N PHE A 363 28.40 1.35 -0.42
CA PHE A 363 28.47 2.80 -0.33
C PHE A 363 29.11 3.25 0.99
N SER A 364 29.61 4.48 1.02
CA SER A 364 30.12 5.06 2.25
C SER A 364 29.00 5.31 3.28
N PRO A 365 29.30 5.35 4.59
CA PRO A 365 28.28 5.62 5.63
C PRO A 365 27.51 6.92 5.41
N ALA A 366 28.15 7.97 4.92
CA ALA A 366 27.51 9.25 4.63
C ALA A 366 26.52 9.14 3.44
N GLU A 367 26.91 8.44 2.39
CA GLU A 367 26.03 8.15 1.23
C GLU A 367 24.84 7.28 1.66
N ASN A 368 25.07 6.26 2.50
CA ASN A 368 24.02 5.40 3.02
C ASN A 368 22.96 6.19 3.79
N VAL A 369 23.37 7.14 4.63
CA VAL A 369 22.44 8.02 5.35
C VAL A 369 21.64 8.88 4.37
N GLY A 370 22.27 9.46 3.35
CA GLY A 370 21.61 10.24 2.30
C GLY A 370 20.59 9.39 1.52
N ARG A 371 20.99 8.20 1.09
CA ARG A 371 20.14 7.25 0.36
C ARG A 371 18.97 6.74 1.20
N ALA A 372 19.21 6.47 2.49
CA ALA A 372 18.15 6.06 3.41
C ALA A 372 17.13 7.19 3.62
N ALA A 373 17.60 8.43 3.77
CA ALA A 373 16.72 9.59 3.87
C ALA A 373 15.89 9.79 2.59
N GLU A 374 16.53 9.75 1.41
CA GLU A 374 15.84 9.79 0.12
C GLU A 374 14.76 8.71 0.03
N LYS A 375 15.12 7.47 0.32
CA LYS A 375 14.21 6.32 0.28
C LYS A 375 13.05 6.45 1.26
N PHE A 376 13.30 6.94 2.47
CA PHE A 376 12.25 7.19 3.47
C PHE A 376 11.23 8.21 2.99
N PHE A 377 11.69 9.30 2.37
CA PHE A 377 10.83 10.40 1.93
C PHE A 377 10.25 10.20 0.53
N GLU A 378 10.79 9.30 -0.31
CA GLU A 378 10.34 9.06 -1.69
C GLU A 378 8.81 8.93 -1.83
N PRO A 379 8.08 8.15 -0.98
CA PRO A 379 6.63 8.02 -1.11
C PRO A 379 5.86 9.33 -0.91
N PHE A 380 6.48 10.34 -0.33
CA PHE A 380 5.86 11.64 -0.05
C PHE A 380 6.09 12.68 -1.14
N TYR A 381 7.08 12.49 -2.03
CA TYR A 381 7.39 13.41 -3.12
C TYR A 381 7.44 12.76 -4.51
N SER A 382 7.26 11.46 -4.60
CA SER A 382 7.25 10.76 -5.90
C SER A 382 6.12 11.27 -6.80
N ILE A 383 6.40 11.35 -8.09
CA ILE A 383 5.41 11.83 -9.07
C ILE A 383 4.29 10.79 -9.20
N ASP A 384 3.03 11.25 -9.19
CA ASP A 384 1.87 10.38 -9.46
C ASP A 384 2.07 9.61 -10.79
N PRO A 385 1.84 8.29 -10.83
CA PRO A 385 2.10 7.46 -12.02
C PRO A 385 1.37 7.92 -13.28
N LEU A 386 0.18 8.52 -13.17
CA LEU A 386 -0.53 9.08 -14.29
C LEU A 386 0.14 10.37 -14.76
N MET A 387 0.50 11.26 -13.83
CA MET A 387 1.20 12.51 -14.15
C MET A 387 2.57 12.22 -14.76
N LYS A 388 3.30 11.25 -14.22
CA LYS A 388 4.54 10.76 -14.81
C LYS A 388 4.33 10.31 -16.26
N SER A 389 3.30 9.50 -16.54
CA SER A 389 3.04 9.02 -17.90
C SER A 389 2.57 10.12 -18.85
N LEU A 390 1.92 11.17 -18.38
CA LEU A 390 1.58 12.35 -19.17
C LEU A 390 2.84 13.13 -19.57
N VAL A 391 3.74 13.36 -18.62
CA VAL A 391 5.04 14.01 -18.88
C VAL A 391 5.86 13.16 -19.87
N GLU A 392 5.97 11.87 -19.62
CA GLU A 392 6.66 10.92 -20.53
C GLU A 392 6.06 10.92 -21.93
N ALA A 393 4.74 10.96 -22.06
CA ALA A 393 4.07 11.07 -23.35
C ALA A 393 4.35 12.40 -24.06
N THR A 394 4.49 13.50 -23.32
CA THR A 394 4.85 14.81 -23.87
C THR A 394 6.27 14.81 -24.42
N TYR A 395 7.22 14.30 -23.65
CA TYR A 395 8.62 14.21 -24.08
C TYR A 395 8.91 13.08 -25.09
N GLY A 396 8.01 12.08 -25.19
CA GLY A 396 8.17 10.93 -26.06
C GLY A 396 9.14 9.86 -25.55
N GLN A 397 9.57 9.96 -24.30
CA GLN A 397 10.46 9.00 -23.65
C GLN A 397 10.13 8.83 -22.17
N GLN A 398 10.47 7.65 -21.62
CA GLN A 398 10.23 7.32 -20.23
C GLN A 398 11.20 8.09 -19.32
N LEU A 399 10.66 8.63 -18.23
CA LEU A 399 11.46 9.22 -17.15
C LEU A 399 12.12 8.11 -16.32
N GLY A 400 13.43 8.18 -16.17
CA GLY A 400 14.21 7.24 -15.37
C GLY A 400 15.56 6.92 -15.99
N LYS A 401 16.32 6.03 -15.34
CA LYS A 401 17.70 5.67 -15.74
C LYS A 401 17.84 5.16 -17.19
N THR A 402 16.77 4.63 -17.77
CA THR A 402 16.82 4.01 -19.11
C THR A 402 16.43 4.93 -20.26
N GLY A 403 15.72 6.03 -19.99
CA GLY A 403 15.30 7.01 -21.02
C GLY A 403 14.64 6.39 -22.27
N ARG A 404 13.94 5.25 -22.12
CA ARG A 404 13.39 4.50 -23.26
C ARG A 404 12.46 5.38 -24.09
N PRO A 405 12.68 5.47 -25.42
CA PRO A 405 11.76 6.20 -26.27
C PRO A 405 10.38 5.50 -26.28
N ILE A 406 9.32 6.30 -26.20
CA ILE A 406 7.93 5.86 -26.40
C ILE A 406 7.63 6.01 -27.90
N SER A 407 7.98 7.17 -28.45
CA SER A 407 7.86 7.51 -29.88
C SER A 407 8.52 8.86 -30.15
N GLN A 408 8.97 9.07 -31.35
CA GLN A 408 9.46 10.38 -31.81
C GLN A 408 8.35 11.16 -32.52
N VAL A 409 8.39 12.50 -32.42
CA VAL A 409 7.46 13.36 -33.18
C VAL A 409 7.77 13.22 -34.66
N GLY A 410 6.72 12.98 -35.47
CA GLY A 410 6.86 12.75 -36.92
C GLY A 410 6.97 11.27 -37.31
N GLU A 411 7.15 10.36 -36.36
CA GLU A 411 7.09 8.91 -36.58
C GLU A 411 5.65 8.46 -36.82
N THR A 412 5.40 7.56 -37.77
CA THR A 412 4.06 7.05 -38.06
C THR A 412 3.47 6.38 -36.80
N GLY A 413 2.30 6.86 -36.36
CA GLY A 413 1.63 6.33 -35.15
C GLY A 413 2.17 6.84 -33.81
N TRP A 414 3.06 7.84 -33.80
CA TRP A 414 3.63 8.40 -32.57
C TRP A 414 2.56 8.86 -31.56
N LEU A 415 1.50 9.52 -32.05
CA LEU A 415 0.40 9.97 -31.20
C LEU A 415 -0.33 8.79 -30.53
N LYS A 416 -0.60 7.74 -31.34
CA LYS A 416 -1.24 6.51 -30.84
C LYS A 416 -0.38 5.85 -29.75
N ALA A 417 0.93 5.69 -29.96
CA ALA A 417 1.86 5.11 -29.01
C ALA A 417 1.88 5.90 -27.67
N ARG A 418 1.89 7.23 -27.73
CA ARG A 418 1.85 8.10 -26.57
C ARG A 418 0.51 8.02 -25.82
N MET A 419 -0.60 8.00 -26.55
CA MET A 419 -1.94 7.83 -25.96
C MET A 419 -2.10 6.45 -25.30
N GLU A 420 -1.60 5.38 -25.92
CA GLU A 420 -1.59 4.04 -25.34
C GLU A 420 -0.75 3.98 -24.07
N HIS A 421 0.40 4.67 -24.04
CA HIS A 421 1.24 4.75 -22.84
C HIS A 421 0.49 5.36 -21.65
N VAL A 422 -0.23 6.45 -21.85
CA VAL A 422 -1.09 7.07 -20.83
C VAL A 422 -2.28 6.17 -20.51
N GLY A 423 -2.95 5.61 -21.51
CA GLY A 423 -4.11 4.74 -21.38
C GLY A 423 -3.85 3.49 -20.52
N LYS A 424 -2.64 2.93 -20.60
CA LYS A 424 -2.20 1.80 -19.75
C LYS A 424 -2.30 2.11 -18.25
N LYS A 425 -2.20 3.38 -17.84
CA LYS A 425 -2.37 3.78 -16.43
C LYS A 425 -3.84 3.86 -16.01
N LEU A 426 -4.74 4.00 -16.97
CA LEU A 426 -6.19 4.01 -16.76
C LEU A 426 -6.83 2.62 -16.92
N THR A 427 -6.04 1.58 -17.15
CA THR A 427 -6.55 0.21 -17.23
C THR A 427 -6.65 -0.38 -15.81
N PRO A 428 -7.83 -0.93 -15.41
CA PRO A 428 -8.00 -1.59 -14.12
C PRO A 428 -6.98 -2.71 -13.90
N GLY A 429 -6.45 -2.78 -12.65
CA GLY A 429 -5.43 -3.76 -12.29
C GLY A 429 -5.87 -5.21 -12.49
N THR A 430 -7.15 -5.50 -12.24
CA THR A 430 -7.75 -6.83 -12.48
C THR A 430 -7.64 -7.25 -13.94
N ILE A 431 -7.94 -6.34 -14.89
CA ILE A 431 -7.83 -6.63 -16.33
C ILE A 431 -6.38 -6.96 -16.68
N LYS A 432 -5.43 -6.18 -16.20
CA LYS A 432 -3.99 -6.44 -16.40
C LYS A 432 -3.55 -7.78 -15.81
N SER A 433 -4.05 -8.14 -14.63
CA SER A 433 -3.73 -9.41 -13.99
C SER A 433 -4.26 -10.59 -14.80
N PHE A 434 -5.52 -10.53 -15.24
CA PHE A 434 -6.10 -11.59 -16.08
C PHE A 434 -5.44 -11.66 -17.47
N GLU A 435 -5.11 -10.54 -18.10
CA GLU A 435 -4.36 -10.48 -19.34
C GLU A 435 -3.02 -11.23 -19.21
N ARG A 436 -2.28 -10.99 -18.12
CA ARG A 436 -1.00 -11.67 -17.87
C ARG A 436 -1.18 -13.18 -17.67
N VAL A 437 -2.17 -13.59 -16.90
CA VAL A 437 -2.50 -15.01 -16.73
C VAL A 437 -2.85 -15.64 -18.08
N PHE A 438 -3.72 -15.00 -18.86
CA PHE A 438 -4.10 -15.51 -20.18
C PHE A 438 -2.88 -15.66 -21.12
N ARG A 439 -2.02 -14.63 -21.16
CA ARG A 439 -0.77 -14.67 -21.94
C ARG A 439 0.18 -15.75 -21.46
N SER A 440 0.28 -16.02 -20.16
CA SER A 440 1.16 -17.05 -19.63
C SER A 440 0.82 -18.47 -20.13
N PHE A 441 -0.44 -18.70 -20.53
CA PHE A 441 -0.88 -19.96 -21.14
C PHE A 441 -0.71 -20.00 -22.66
N ASN A 442 -0.95 -18.85 -23.34
CA ASN A 442 -1.04 -18.82 -24.81
C ASN A 442 0.22 -18.25 -25.47
N GLU A 443 0.85 -17.26 -24.84
CA GLU A 443 2.03 -16.55 -25.33
C GLU A 443 3.01 -16.36 -24.16
N PRO A 444 3.66 -17.45 -23.69
CA PRO A 444 4.50 -17.38 -22.50
C PRO A 444 5.73 -16.50 -22.67
N GLU A 445 6.21 -16.30 -23.89
CA GLU A 445 7.36 -15.43 -24.19
C GLU A 445 6.88 -14.08 -24.72
N THR A 446 7.30 -13.00 -24.08
CA THR A 446 7.04 -11.63 -24.51
C THR A 446 8.34 -10.82 -24.50
N ASP A 447 8.55 -9.99 -25.52
CA ASP A 447 9.71 -9.08 -25.61
C ASP A 447 9.82 -8.10 -24.43
N TYR A 448 8.71 -7.90 -23.70
CA TYR A 448 8.61 -6.88 -22.65
C TYR A 448 8.73 -7.44 -21.24
N TYR A 449 8.20 -8.62 -20.97
CA TYR A 449 8.11 -9.21 -19.62
C TYR A 449 8.96 -10.47 -19.44
N GLY A 450 9.67 -10.90 -20.48
CA GLY A 450 10.30 -12.22 -20.50
C GLY A 450 9.27 -13.34 -20.55
N LYS A 451 9.65 -14.54 -20.09
CA LYS A 451 8.76 -15.69 -20.06
C LYS A 451 7.79 -15.58 -18.88
N LEU A 452 6.50 -15.63 -19.16
CA LEU A 452 5.45 -15.63 -18.15
C LEU A 452 5.18 -17.06 -17.69
N ASN A 453 5.17 -17.28 -16.37
CA ASN A 453 4.85 -18.57 -15.77
C ASN A 453 3.43 -18.54 -15.18
N PRO A 454 2.50 -19.44 -15.58
CA PRO A 454 1.11 -19.44 -15.08
C PRO A 454 1.00 -19.55 -13.57
N ILE A 455 1.88 -20.29 -12.90
CA ILE A 455 1.89 -20.43 -11.44
C ILE A 455 2.28 -19.10 -10.80
N GLN A 456 3.32 -18.42 -11.30
CA GLN A 456 3.76 -17.12 -10.80
C GLN A 456 2.68 -16.05 -10.99
N GLU A 457 1.99 -16.06 -12.14
CA GLU A 457 0.88 -15.13 -12.38
C GLU A 457 -0.34 -15.43 -11.50
N GLY A 458 -0.61 -16.70 -11.20
CA GLY A 458 -1.61 -17.11 -10.23
C GLY A 458 -1.28 -16.64 -8.81
N VAL A 459 -0.04 -16.81 -8.38
CA VAL A 459 0.48 -16.32 -7.07
C VAL A 459 0.44 -14.79 -7.01
N ALA A 460 0.61 -14.09 -8.13
CA ALA A 460 0.47 -12.64 -8.20
C ALA A 460 -0.99 -12.17 -7.99
N ILE A 461 -1.98 -12.98 -8.38
CA ILE A 461 -3.39 -12.69 -8.11
C ILE A 461 -3.75 -13.04 -6.66
N PHE A 462 -3.38 -14.23 -6.20
CA PHE A 462 -3.60 -14.66 -4.82
C PHE A 462 -2.43 -15.55 -4.36
N PRO A 463 -1.75 -15.22 -3.27
CA PRO A 463 -2.01 -14.18 -2.26
C PRO A 463 -1.49 -12.76 -2.57
N GLY A 464 -1.18 -12.42 -3.80
CA GLY A 464 -0.74 -11.08 -4.20
C GLY A 464 0.78 -10.91 -4.31
N PHE A 465 1.54 -12.01 -4.33
CA PHE A 465 3.00 -12.02 -4.49
C PHE A 465 3.38 -11.91 -5.95
N ARG A 466 3.74 -10.71 -6.38
CA ARG A 466 4.16 -10.47 -7.75
C ARG A 466 5.63 -10.85 -7.94
N SER A 467 5.91 -11.67 -8.95
CA SER A 467 7.27 -11.93 -9.42
C SER A 467 7.75 -10.79 -10.32
N TYR A 468 9.03 -10.54 -10.25
CA TYR A 468 9.78 -9.62 -11.11
C TYR A 468 10.86 -10.40 -11.82
N ASN A 469 11.18 -10.01 -13.05
CA ASN A 469 12.21 -10.64 -13.86
C ASN A 469 13.38 -9.67 -14.06
N VAL A 470 14.59 -10.17 -13.92
CA VAL A 470 15.84 -9.52 -14.30
C VAL A 470 16.52 -10.37 -15.37
N ASP A 471 16.64 -9.83 -16.56
CA ASP A 471 17.49 -10.38 -17.62
C ASP A 471 18.88 -9.75 -17.49
N ILE A 472 19.82 -10.55 -16.98
CA ILE A 472 21.20 -10.14 -16.70
C ILE A 472 21.92 -9.75 -18.01
N HIS A 473 21.74 -10.55 -19.07
CA HIS A 473 22.39 -10.27 -20.36
C HIS A 473 21.89 -8.95 -20.98
N ARG A 474 20.57 -8.73 -20.91
CA ARG A 474 19.96 -7.48 -21.37
C ARG A 474 20.41 -6.30 -20.53
N SER A 475 20.53 -6.50 -19.23
CA SER A 475 20.99 -5.45 -18.30
C SER A 475 22.45 -5.06 -18.56
N PHE A 476 23.33 -6.02 -18.84
CA PHE A 476 24.70 -5.73 -19.29
C PHE A 476 24.72 -4.99 -20.61
N GLY A 477 23.87 -5.35 -21.57
CA GLY A 477 23.73 -4.64 -22.83
C GLY A 477 23.31 -3.17 -22.65
N PHE A 478 22.42 -2.88 -21.70
CA PHE A 478 22.02 -1.52 -21.36
C PHE A 478 23.12 -0.74 -20.65
N LEU A 479 23.83 -1.35 -19.70
CA LEU A 479 24.98 -0.74 -19.04
C LEU A 479 26.08 -0.37 -20.03
N GLY A 480 26.40 -1.29 -20.95
CA GLY A 480 27.37 -1.03 -22.00
C GLY A 480 26.98 0.14 -22.92
N ARG A 481 25.70 0.24 -23.32
CA ARG A 481 25.19 1.37 -24.10
C ARG A 481 25.22 2.67 -23.28
N SER A 482 24.76 2.67 -22.04
CA SER A 482 24.81 3.86 -21.20
C SER A 482 26.23 4.35 -20.92
N MET A 483 27.20 3.45 -20.81
CA MET A 483 28.60 3.82 -20.72
C MET A 483 29.12 4.42 -22.03
N ALA A 484 28.78 3.83 -23.17
CA ALA A 484 29.15 4.33 -24.47
C ALA A 484 28.55 5.73 -24.72
N ASP A 485 27.30 5.96 -24.33
CA ASP A 485 26.63 7.26 -24.46
C ASP A 485 27.34 8.32 -23.58
N LYS A 486 27.64 7.99 -22.31
CA LYS A 486 28.39 8.90 -21.42
C LYS A 486 29.80 9.23 -21.94
N ILE A 487 30.50 8.25 -22.54
CA ILE A 487 31.80 8.46 -23.13
C ILE A 487 31.67 9.38 -24.35
N ASN A 488 30.61 9.21 -25.17
CA ASN A 488 30.37 10.06 -26.32
C ASN A 488 29.97 11.49 -25.93
N ASP A 489 29.13 11.63 -24.87
CA ASP A 489 28.78 12.95 -24.32
C ASP A 489 30.03 13.67 -23.76
N SER A 490 30.86 12.96 -23.00
CA SER A 490 32.13 13.52 -22.48
C SER A 490 33.12 13.90 -23.60
N LYS A 491 33.15 13.13 -24.69
CA LYS A 491 33.96 13.50 -25.86
C LYS A 491 33.41 14.73 -26.60
N ALA A 492 32.06 14.83 -26.68
CA ALA A 492 31.40 15.99 -27.28
C ALA A 492 31.67 17.27 -26.46
N ASP A 493 31.55 17.18 -25.10
CA ASP A 493 31.84 18.27 -24.20
C ASP A 493 33.29 18.72 -24.29
N TYR A 494 34.23 17.77 -24.31
CA TYR A 494 35.65 18.07 -24.51
C TYR A 494 35.92 18.75 -25.87
N GLY A 495 35.26 18.31 -26.94
CA GLY A 495 35.33 18.93 -28.25
C GLY A 495 34.83 20.37 -28.25
N VAL A 496 33.72 20.64 -27.51
CA VAL A 496 33.18 22.00 -27.39
C VAL A 496 34.10 22.91 -26.58
N GLU A 497 34.69 22.41 -25.47
CA GLU A 497 35.66 23.19 -24.68
C GLU A 497 36.93 23.52 -25.47
N LYS A 498 37.48 22.53 -26.17
CA LYS A 498 38.66 22.73 -27.03
C LYS A 498 38.42 23.77 -28.15
N ASN A 499 37.23 23.75 -28.75
CA ASN A 499 36.87 24.75 -29.75
C ASN A 499 36.69 26.15 -29.15
N LYS A 500 36.18 26.27 -27.92
CA LYS A 500 36.08 27.54 -27.18
C LYS A 500 37.45 28.11 -26.83
N GLU A 501 38.43 27.25 -26.51
CA GLU A 501 39.82 27.70 -26.24
C GLU A 501 40.55 28.14 -27.52
N GLN A 502 40.23 27.57 -28.69
CA GLN A 502 40.81 27.98 -29.98
C GLN A 502 40.21 29.27 -30.50
N ILE A 503 39.06 29.72 -30.04
CA ILE A 503 38.38 30.95 -30.45
C ILE A 503 38.77 32.13 -29.54
N LYS A 504 39.36 31.87 -28.38
CA LYS A 504 39.96 32.88 -27.52
C LYS A 504 41.40 33.16 -27.96
#